data_025b4064110cd5fbace9ca6dfa6f11ff
#
_entry.id   025b4064110cd5fbace9ca6dfa6f11ff
#
_cell.length_a   1.000
_cell.length_b   1.000
_cell.length_c   1.000
_cell.angle_alpha   90.00
_cell.angle_beta   90.00
_cell.angle_gamma   90.00
#
_symmetry.space_group_name_H-M   'P 1'
#
loop_
_entity.id
_entity.type
_entity.pdbx_description
1 polymer ?
#
loop_
_entity_poly.entity_id
_entity_poly.type
_entity_poly.pdbx_seq_one_letter_code
_entity_poly.pdbx_strand_id
1 'polypeptide(L)'
;MDAKPVRAATTLGGAPASPTAPPDDGTTTVTVTVEHGTVRPAPGRTGIDKGSTVRLRVRSDRDDTLHVHGYDKEAELPAGRTVTLTFTADRAGLFEVETHESDLLLTQLVVR
;
A
#
# COMPACT_ATOMS: atom_id res chain seq x y z
N MET A 1 -0.17 27.21 25.88
CA MET A 1 0.12 27.01 25.79
C MET A 1 0.67 26.54 25.52
N ASP A 2 0.48 26.46 25.33
CA ASP A 2 0.90 25.97 25.06
C ASP A 2 1.31 25.29 24.73
N ALA A 3 1.07 25.29 24.70
CA ALA A 3 1.36 24.67 24.40
C ALA A 3 1.71 24.04 24.09
N LYS A 4 1.47 23.95 23.94
CA LYS A 4 1.67 23.42 23.55
C LYS A 4 1.87 22.84 23.05
N PRO A 5 1.65 22.93 23.05
CA PRO A 5 1.70 22.35 22.38
C PRO A 5 1.83 21.91 21.77
N VAL A 6 1.47 22.03 21.85
CA VAL A 6 1.50 21.66 21.20
C VAL A 6 1.77 21.22 20.64
N ARG A 7 1.38 21.26 20.72
CA ARG A 7 1.50 20.93 20.20
C ARG A 7 1.41 20.52 19.57
N ALA A 8 1.12 20.75 19.66
CA ALA A 8 0.94 20.41 19.06
C ALA A 8 0.88 20.08 18.41
N ALA A 9 0.55 20.38 18.44
CA ALA A 9 0.46 20.12 17.82
C ALA A 9 0.45 19.79 17.18
N THR A 10 0.12 20.01 17.14
CA THR A 10 0.14 19.78 16.52
C THR A 10 0.06 19.45 15.81
N THR A 11 -0.33 19.65 15.78
CA THR A 11 -0.40 19.40 15.13
C THR A 11 -0.52 19.19 14.40
N LEU A 12 -0.91 19.36 14.41
CA LEU A 12 -0.94 19.21 13.67
C LEU A 12 -0.78 18.87 12.91
N GLY A 13 -0.92 18.95 12.72
CA GLY A 13 -0.82 18.51 11.93
C GLY A 13 -0.50 18.16 11.25
N GLY A 14 -0.56 18.17 10.94
CA GLY A 14 -0.36 17.62 10.17
C GLY A 14 -0.01 17.20 9.61
N ALA A 15 -0.10 17.20 9.47
CA ALA A 15 0.24 16.66 8.85
C ALA A 15 0.57 16.20 8.57
N PRO A 16 0.48 16.18 8.46
CA PRO A 16 0.82 15.47 7.99
C PRO A 16 1.33 14.89 7.82
N ALA A 17 1.29 14.85 7.90
CA ALA A 17 1.76 14.20 7.55
C ALA A 17 2.29 13.66 7.51
N SER A 18 2.34 13.60 7.61
CA SER A 18 2.87 12.97 7.43
C SER A 18 3.32 12.46 7.65
N PRO A 19 3.20 12.41 7.62
CA PRO A 19 3.69 11.67 7.78
C PRO A 19 4.26 11.10 8.07
N THR A 20 3.87 11.35 7.87
CA THR A 20 4.35 10.73 8.17
C THR A 20 5.37 10.07 8.65
N ALA A 21 5.36 10.07 9.58
CA ALA A 21 6.52 9.35 10.02
C ALA A 21 6.35 7.89 9.73
N PRO A 22 7.34 7.26 9.11
CA PRO A 22 7.19 5.86 8.86
C PRO A 22 7.00 5.15 10.18
N PRO A 23 6.10 4.21 10.25
CA PRO A 23 5.98 3.42 11.45
C PRO A 23 7.27 2.66 11.70
N ASP A 24 7.72 2.68 12.94
CA ASP A 24 8.93 1.98 13.32
C ASP A 24 8.67 0.52 13.63
N ASP A 25 7.52 0.03 13.25
CA ASP A 25 7.12 -1.35 13.53
C ASP A 25 7.44 -2.30 12.37
N GLY A 26 8.19 -1.83 11.38
CA GLY A 26 8.54 -2.65 10.23
C GLY A 26 7.43 -2.77 9.21
N THR A 27 6.49 -1.82 9.18
CA THR A 27 5.42 -1.82 8.21
C THR A 27 5.80 -0.99 7.00
N THR A 28 5.61 -1.55 5.80
CA THR A 28 5.77 -0.83 4.55
C THR A 28 4.40 -0.66 3.91
N THR A 29 4.02 0.58 3.63
CA THR A 29 2.75 0.87 3.01
C THR A 29 2.94 1.24 1.55
N VAL A 30 2.19 0.59 0.67
CA VAL A 30 2.21 0.87 -0.76
C VAL A 30 0.80 1.29 -1.15
N THR A 31 0.68 2.47 -1.75
CA THR A 31 -0.61 3.02 -2.15
C THR A 31 -0.67 3.11 -3.67
N VAL A 32 -1.74 2.56 -4.25
CA VAL A 32 -1.91 2.51 -5.70
C VAL A 32 -3.35 2.92 -6.04
N THR A 33 -3.49 3.72 -7.09
CA THR A 33 -4.79 4.11 -7.62
C THR A 33 -4.87 3.67 -9.08
N VAL A 34 -6.00 3.06 -9.46
CA VAL A 34 -6.25 2.66 -10.84
C VAL A 34 -7.43 3.46 -11.35
N GLU A 35 -7.21 4.23 -12.43
CA GLU A 35 -8.25 5.03 -13.06
C GLU A 35 -8.16 4.89 -14.56
N HIS A 36 -9.27 4.55 -15.18
CA HIS A 36 -9.35 4.43 -16.66
C HIS A 36 -8.27 3.50 -17.20
N GLY A 37 -7.98 2.42 -16.45
CA GLY A 37 -6.97 1.45 -16.86
C GLY A 37 -5.54 1.90 -16.64
N THR A 38 -5.33 3.05 -16.01
CA THR A 38 -3.98 3.57 -15.74
C THR A 38 -3.65 3.40 -14.27
N VAL A 39 -2.48 2.85 -14.00
CA VAL A 39 -1.98 2.59 -12.65
C VAL A 39 -1.13 3.78 -12.21
N ARG A 40 -1.45 4.33 -11.03
CA ARG A 40 -0.71 5.46 -10.46
C ARG A 40 -0.30 5.18 -9.03
N PRO A 41 0.96 5.36 -8.66
CA PRO A 41 2.07 5.67 -9.56
C PRO A 41 2.32 4.54 -10.55
N ALA A 42 3.10 4.83 -11.58
CA ALA A 42 3.41 3.80 -12.58
C ALA A 42 4.04 2.60 -11.88
N PRO A 43 3.75 1.39 -12.37
CA PRO A 43 4.28 0.18 -11.73
C PRO A 43 5.80 0.21 -11.64
N GLY A 44 6.30 -0.20 -10.48
CA GLY A 44 7.73 -0.25 -10.23
C GLY A 44 8.02 -1.30 -9.20
N ARG A 45 9.22 -1.26 -8.64
CA ARG A 45 9.64 -2.20 -7.62
C ARG A 45 9.71 -1.52 -6.27
N THR A 46 9.23 -2.21 -5.25
CA THR A 46 9.28 -1.73 -3.87
C THR A 46 10.07 -2.74 -3.06
N GLY A 47 11.15 -2.27 -2.43
CA GLY A 47 11.97 -3.13 -1.58
C GLY A 47 11.30 -3.35 -0.24
N ILE A 48 11.26 -4.58 0.20
CA ILE A 48 10.62 -4.98 1.45
C ILE A 48 11.62 -5.81 2.24
N ASP A 49 11.80 -5.48 3.51
CA ASP A 49 12.62 -6.32 4.37
C ASP A 49 11.84 -7.56 4.75
N LYS A 50 12.48 -8.72 4.60
CA LYS A 50 11.86 -9.98 4.96
C LYS A 50 11.45 -9.94 6.44
N GLY A 51 10.23 -10.36 6.72
CA GLY A 51 9.68 -10.35 8.06
C GLY A 51 8.87 -9.12 8.38
N SER A 52 8.90 -8.09 7.53
CA SER A 52 8.13 -6.89 7.79
C SER A 52 6.68 -7.07 7.32
N THR A 53 5.83 -6.20 7.82
CA THR A 53 4.42 -6.17 7.44
C THR A 53 4.26 -5.29 6.21
N VAL A 54 3.49 -5.77 5.23
CA VAL A 54 3.18 -5.01 4.03
C VAL A 54 1.71 -4.62 4.09
N ARG A 55 1.45 -3.34 3.83
CA ARG A 55 0.09 -2.82 3.78
C ARG A 55 -0.14 -2.25 2.39
N LEU A 56 -0.99 -2.92 1.62
CA LEU A 56 -1.33 -2.48 0.27
C LEU A 56 -2.64 -1.72 0.33
N ARG A 57 -2.63 -0.47 -0.10
CA ARG A 57 -3.83 0.37 -0.16
C ARG A 57 -4.13 0.63 -1.62
N VAL A 58 -5.22 0.08 -2.10
CA VAL A 58 -5.54 0.12 -3.53
C VAL A 58 -6.94 0.67 -3.72
N ARG A 59 -7.07 1.59 -4.66
CA ARG A 59 -8.36 2.12 -5.08
C ARG A 59 -8.49 1.96 -6.59
N SER A 60 -9.60 1.38 -7.01
CA SER A 60 -9.90 1.20 -8.43
C SER A 60 -11.23 1.88 -8.75
N ASP A 61 -11.35 2.45 -9.94
CA ASP A 61 -12.60 3.07 -10.38
C ASP A 61 -13.59 2.04 -10.94
N ARG A 62 -13.22 0.77 -10.91
CA ARG A 62 -14.10 -0.33 -11.35
C ARG A 62 -13.92 -1.51 -10.41
N ASP A 63 -14.94 -2.38 -10.40
CA ASP A 63 -14.85 -3.59 -9.61
C ASP A 63 -13.74 -4.48 -10.13
N ASP A 64 -12.93 -5.02 -9.22
CA ASP A 64 -11.80 -5.86 -9.57
C ASP A 64 -11.42 -6.72 -8.37
N THR A 65 -10.40 -7.53 -8.53
CA THR A 65 -9.84 -8.35 -7.46
C THR A 65 -8.35 -8.10 -7.38
N LEU A 66 -7.88 -7.74 -6.19
CA LEU A 66 -6.46 -7.55 -5.92
C LEU A 66 -5.83 -8.89 -5.60
N HIS A 67 -4.68 -9.17 -6.17
CA HIS A 67 -3.98 -10.43 -5.97
C HIS A 67 -2.49 -10.18 -5.77
N VAL A 68 -1.90 -10.81 -4.74
CA VAL A 68 -0.46 -10.81 -4.55
C VAL A 68 0.05 -12.19 -4.98
N HIS A 69 0.66 -12.22 -6.14
CA HIS A 69 1.14 -13.47 -6.73
C HIS A 69 2.30 -14.04 -5.90
N GLY A 70 2.20 -15.28 -5.55
CA GLY A 70 3.23 -15.95 -4.74
C GLY A 70 2.90 -16.02 -3.26
N TYR A 71 2.11 -15.08 -2.76
CA TYR A 71 1.62 -15.12 -1.37
C TYR A 71 0.18 -15.59 -1.29
N ASP A 72 -0.49 -15.70 -2.42
CA ASP A 72 -1.90 -16.13 -2.50
C ASP A 72 -2.82 -15.28 -1.65
N LYS A 73 -2.54 -13.98 -1.57
CA LYS A 73 -3.40 -13.04 -0.87
C LYS A 73 -4.28 -12.34 -1.89
N GLU A 74 -5.57 -12.24 -1.57
CA GLU A 74 -6.55 -11.60 -2.45
C GLU A 74 -7.48 -10.72 -1.65
N ALA A 75 -8.02 -9.70 -2.31
CA ALA A 75 -9.04 -8.83 -1.73
C ALA A 75 -9.92 -8.29 -2.84
N GLU A 76 -11.21 -8.15 -2.55
CA GLU A 76 -12.14 -7.54 -3.49
C GLU A 76 -11.89 -6.04 -3.55
N LEU A 77 -11.97 -5.49 -4.76
CA LEU A 77 -11.82 -4.06 -5.00
C LEU A 77 -13.15 -3.50 -5.52
N PRO A 78 -14.06 -3.12 -4.62
CA PRO A 78 -15.30 -2.46 -5.08
C PRO A 78 -14.96 -1.12 -5.70
N ALA A 79 -15.60 -0.80 -6.82
CA ALA A 79 -15.35 0.46 -7.53
C ALA A 79 -15.46 1.66 -6.59
N GLY A 80 -14.47 2.54 -6.64
CA GLY A 80 -14.48 3.79 -5.91
C GLY A 80 -14.11 3.70 -4.44
N ARG A 81 -13.75 2.53 -3.95
CA ARG A 81 -13.36 2.34 -2.54
C ARG A 81 -11.89 2.03 -2.41
N THR A 82 -11.28 2.55 -1.35
CA THR A 82 -9.91 2.19 -1.00
C THR A 82 -9.97 0.92 -0.15
N VAL A 83 -9.23 -0.09 -0.60
CA VAL A 83 -9.15 -1.38 0.09
C VAL A 83 -7.74 -1.55 0.61
N THR A 84 -7.60 -2.01 1.85
CA THR A 84 -6.30 -2.26 2.47
C THR A 84 -6.13 -3.75 2.67
N LEU A 85 -5.06 -4.30 2.11
CA LEU A 85 -4.67 -5.68 2.30
C LEU A 85 -3.35 -5.71 3.04
N THR A 86 -3.33 -6.35 4.21
CA THR A 86 -2.14 -6.39 5.07
C THR A 86 -1.67 -7.83 5.21
N PHE A 87 -0.36 -8.04 5.05
CA PHE A 87 0.21 -9.38 5.23
C PHE A 87 1.68 -9.26 5.63
N THR A 88 2.24 -10.36 6.09
CA THR A 88 3.66 -10.42 6.49
C THR A 88 4.49 -10.95 5.32
N ALA A 89 5.56 -10.24 5.00
CA ALA A 89 6.47 -10.62 3.92
C ALA A 89 7.49 -11.63 4.46
N ASP A 90 7.06 -12.87 4.64
CA ASP A 90 7.87 -13.89 5.30
C ASP A 90 8.69 -14.75 4.35
N ARG A 91 8.65 -14.46 3.05
CA ARG A 91 9.46 -15.18 2.06
C ARG A 91 10.17 -14.20 1.16
N ALA A 92 11.47 -14.46 0.93
CA ALA A 92 12.26 -13.65 0.01
C ALA A 92 11.88 -13.96 -1.43
N GLY A 93 11.98 -12.96 -2.30
CA GLY A 93 11.71 -13.14 -3.72
C GLY A 93 11.07 -11.92 -4.34
N LEU A 94 10.68 -12.07 -5.60
CA LEU A 94 9.96 -11.04 -6.35
C LEU A 94 8.51 -11.47 -6.46
N PHE A 95 7.60 -10.61 -5.98
CA PHE A 95 6.18 -10.93 -5.94
C PHE A 95 5.40 -9.83 -6.66
N GLU A 96 4.56 -10.20 -7.61
CA GLU A 96 3.78 -9.25 -8.39
C GLU A 96 2.43 -9.01 -7.74
N VAL A 97 2.06 -7.73 -7.66
CA VAL A 97 0.75 -7.30 -7.17
C VAL A 97 -0.05 -6.87 -8.39
N GLU A 98 -1.20 -7.49 -8.61
CA GLU A 98 -1.94 -7.30 -9.84
C GLU A 98 -3.44 -7.36 -9.60
N THR A 99 -4.20 -6.95 -10.62
CA THR A 99 -5.65 -7.09 -10.62
C THR A 99 -6.03 -8.21 -11.58
N HIS A 100 -7.02 -9.01 -11.18
CA HIS A 100 -7.43 -10.18 -11.97
C HIS A 100 -8.33 -9.82 -13.15
N GLU A 101 -9.31 -8.92 -12.93
CA GLU A 101 -10.28 -8.62 -13.97
C GLU A 101 -9.67 -7.80 -15.09
N SER A 102 -8.95 -6.75 -14.74
CA SER A 102 -8.31 -5.88 -15.75
C SER A 102 -6.91 -6.33 -16.10
N ASP A 103 -6.38 -7.32 -15.39
CA ASP A 103 -5.07 -7.90 -15.71
C ASP A 103 -3.95 -6.85 -15.70
N LEU A 104 -3.97 -5.99 -14.70
CA LEU A 104 -2.98 -4.91 -14.57
C LEU A 104 -1.95 -5.25 -13.52
N LEU A 105 -0.69 -4.96 -13.84
CA LEU A 105 0.39 -5.01 -12.85
C LEU A 105 0.35 -3.70 -12.07
N LEU A 106 0.22 -3.78 -10.75
CA LEU A 106 0.17 -2.61 -9.89
C LEU A 106 1.55 -2.25 -9.36
N THR A 107 2.30 -3.24 -8.90
CA THR A 107 3.67 -3.05 -8.41
C THR A 107 4.33 -4.41 -8.26
N GLN A 108 5.64 -4.40 -8.04
CA GLN A 108 6.40 -5.60 -7.73
C GLN A 108 7.04 -5.42 -6.37
N LEU A 109 6.94 -6.42 -5.51
CA LEU A 109 7.54 -6.40 -4.19
C LEU A 109 8.79 -7.24 -4.21
N VAL A 110 9.91 -6.62 -3.84
CA VAL A 110 11.20 -7.32 -3.76
C VAL A 110 11.50 -7.54 -2.30
N VAL A 111 11.32 -8.77 -1.82
CA VAL A 111 11.50 -9.11 -0.42
C VAL A 111 12.88 -9.76 -0.23
N ARG A 112 13.66 -9.21 0.67
CA ARG A 112 14.99 -9.77 0.95
C ARG A 112 15.51 -9.39 2.35
#